data_dc613007c956c5fce46012969cf74d10
#
_entry.id   dc613007c956c5fce46012969cf74d10
#
_cell.length_a   1.000
_cell.length_b   1.000
_cell.length_c   1.000
_cell.angle_alpha   90.00
_cell.angle_beta   90.00
_cell.angle_gamma   90.00
#
_symmetry.space_group_name_H-M   'P 1'
#
loop_
_entity.id
_entity.type
_entity.pdbx_description
1 polymer ?
#
loop_
_entity_poly.entity_id
_entity_poly.type
_entity_poly.pdbx_seq_one_letter_code
_entity_poly.pdbx_strand_id
1 'polypeptide(L)'
;NILVILADDLGYSDLGCYGSEIHTPNLDKLAKQGVRFNHFYNTSRSCPTRASLLTGLYQHQAGIGRMTFDDHLPGYRGTLSRNAVTIAEVLKESGYATSMVGKWHIAETPLRKDQREWLAHHVYHETYSDLCHYPVNRGFDNHYGTIYGVVDYFDPFSLVEGEVPVKEVPDGYYITQALSDRAVKEVKEYAKDDKPFFMYLAYTAPHWPLHALPEDIEKYKDTYKVGWEAIRNARYERQKQLGIFPNMDNFLSDRQFKD
;
A
#
# COMPACT_ATOMS: atom_id res chain seq x y z
N ASN A 1 -13.70 5.40 15.10
CA ASN A 1 -12.44 4.83 14.63
C ASN A 1 -12.41 4.81 13.12
N ILE A 2 -11.23 5.06 12.54
CA ILE A 2 -11.01 5.09 11.10
C ILE A 2 -9.82 4.17 10.79
N LEU A 3 -10.04 3.18 9.92
CA LEU A 3 -8.99 2.30 9.40
C LEU A 3 -8.99 2.40 7.87
N VAL A 4 -7.88 2.86 7.31
CA VAL A 4 -7.63 2.87 5.86
C VAL A 4 -6.63 1.76 5.54
N ILE A 5 -7.03 0.81 4.71
CA ILE A 5 -6.17 -0.27 4.23
C ILE A 5 -5.85 -0.01 2.76
N LEU A 6 -4.58 0.09 2.42
CA LEU A 6 -4.10 0.27 1.05
C LEU A 6 -3.24 -0.91 0.64
N ALA A 7 -3.62 -1.59 -0.44
CA ALA A 7 -2.76 -2.55 -1.13
C ALA A 7 -1.98 -1.85 -2.24
N ASP A 8 -0.76 -2.31 -2.53
CA ASP A 8 0.12 -1.71 -3.52
C ASP A 8 0.12 -2.53 -4.81
N ASP A 9 -0.26 -1.91 -5.92
CA ASP A 9 -0.42 -2.54 -7.23
C ASP A 9 -1.47 -3.67 -7.31
N LEU A 10 -2.49 -3.63 -6.46
CA LEU A 10 -3.61 -4.58 -6.54
C LEU A 10 -4.52 -4.20 -7.72
N GLY A 11 -4.78 -5.15 -8.60
CA GLY A 11 -5.66 -4.97 -9.75
C GLY A 11 -7.14 -4.84 -9.35
N TYR A 12 -7.91 -4.10 -10.12
CA TYR A 12 -9.35 -3.86 -9.89
C TYR A 12 -10.14 -5.14 -9.62
N SER A 13 -9.86 -6.21 -10.36
CA SER A 13 -10.58 -7.47 -10.27
C SER A 13 -9.90 -8.52 -9.41
N ASP A 14 -8.91 -8.17 -8.59
CA ASP A 14 -8.15 -9.16 -7.81
C ASP A 14 -8.79 -9.55 -6.47
N LEU A 15 -9.91 -8.93 -6.11
CA LEU A 15 -10.73 -9.35 -4.96
C LEU A 15 -11.92 -10.19 -5.41
N GLY A 16 -12.33 -11.16 -4.60
CA GLY A 16 -13.49 -12.02 -4.89
C GLY A 16 -14.76 -11.23 -5.13
N CYS A 17 -15.02 -10.19 -4.34
CA CYS A 17 -16.16 -9.28 -4.52
C CYS A 17 -16.13 -8.48 -5.84
N TYR A 18 -15.03 -8.46 -6.56
CA TYR A 18 -14.88 -7.90 -7.90
C TYR A 18 -14.66 -8.96 -8.98
N GLY A 19 -14.90 -10.23 -8.67
CA GLY A 19 -14.92 -11.31 -9.65
C GLY A 19 -13.67 -12.17 -9.71
N SER A 20 -12.72 -12.01 -8.79
CA SER A 20 -11.49 -12.81 -8.76
C SER A 20 -11.75 -14.29 -8.41
N GLU A 21 -10.84 -15.14 -8.87
CA GLU A 21 -10.66 -16.51 -8.38
C GLU A 21 -9.83 -16.56 -7.08
N ILE A 22 -9.22 -15.46 -6.70
CA ILE A 22 -8.45 -15.34 -5.46
C ILE A 22 -9.41 -15.32 -4.26
N HIS A 23 -9.12 -16.13 -3.26
CA HIS A 23 -9.95 -16.25 -2.07
C HIS A 23 -9.71 -15.06 -1.11
N THR A 24 -10.68 -14.17 -1.02
CA THR A 24 -10.62 -12.97 -0.15
C THR A 24 -11.82 -12.89 0.81
N PRO A 25 -12.09 -13.94 1.62
CA PRO A 25 -13.36 -14.10 2.31
C PRO A 25 -13.70 -12.97 3.29
N ASN A 26 -12.71 -12.39 3.95
CA ASN A 26 -12.93 -11.30 4.89
C ASN A 26 -13.23 -9.98 4.18
N LEU A 27 -12.55 -9.70 3.06
CA LEU A 27 -12.83 -8.52 2.23
C LEU A 27 -14.17 -8.66 1.51
N ASP A 28 -14.51 -9.86 1.05
CA ASP A 28 -15.81 -10.16 0.45
C ASP A 28 -16.97 -10.00 1.45
N LYS A 29 -16.74 -10.39 2.72
CA LYS A 29 -17.69 -10.14 3.80
C LYS A 29 -17.88 -8.64 4.05
N LEU A 30 -16.78 -7.88 4.10
CA LEU A 30 -16.82 -6.43 4.26
C LEU A 30 -17.58 -5.76 3.11
N ALA A 31 -17.33 -6.18 1.87
CA ALA A 31 -18.03 -5.67 0.70
C ALA A 31 -19.55 -5.96 0.72
N LYS A 32 -19.97 -7.11 1.29
CA LYS A 32 -21.39 -7.44 1.47
C LYS A 32 -22.09 -6.61 2.54
N GLN A 33 -21.36 -6.14 3.53
CA GLN A 33 -21.89 -5.39 4.68
C GLN A 33 -21.75 -3.87 4.50
N GLY A 34 -20.94 -3.44 3.55
CA GLY A 34 -20.61 -2.04 3.31
C GLY A 34 -20.96 -1.57 1.90
N VAL A 35 -20.24 -0.56 1.46
CA VAL A 35 -20.34 0.01 0.11
C VAL A 35 -19.20 -0.49 -0.74
N ARG A 36 -19.52 -0.95 -1.94
CA ARG A 36 -18.54 -1.32 -2.97
C ARG A 36 -18.59 -0.32 -4.11
N PHE A 37 -17.47 0.38 -4.34
CA PHE A 37 -17.36 1.32 -5.44
C PHE A 37 -16.95 0.59 -6.72
N ASN A 38 -17.60 0.88 -7.84
CA ASN A 38 -17.24 0.40 -9.17
C ASN A 38 -16.52 1.49 -10.00
N HIS A 39 -16.55 2.74 -9.55
CA HIS A 39 -15.81 3.87 -10.12
C HIS A 39 -15.05 4.57 -9.00
N PHE A 40 -13.85 4.14 -8.75
CA PHE A 40 -12.94 4.74 -7.79
C PHE A 40 -11.57 4.92 -8.44
N TYR A 41 -11.15 6.16 -8.58
CA TYR A 41 -9.93 6.52 -9.32
C TYR A 41 -8.83 6.95 -8.37
N ASN A 42 -7.60 6.69 -8.78
CA ASN A 42 -6.39 7.15 -8.13
C ASN A 42 -5.52 7.90 -9.14
N THR A 43 -4.29 8.25 -8.78
CA THR A 43 -3.36 8.95 -9.68
C THR A 43 -2.40 8.03 -10.42
N SER A 44 -2.75 6.75 -10.56
CA SER A 44 -2.08 5.71 -11.34
C SER A 44 -0.64 5.38 -10.95
N ARG A 45 -0.11 5.98 -9.89
CA ARG A 45 1.23 5.71 -9.34
C ARG A 45 1.19 5.75 -7.81
N SER A 46 2.06 4.97 -7.19
CA SER A 46 2.13 4.79 -5.73
C SER A 46 2.31 6.11 -4.97
N CYS A 47 3.42 6.84 -5.22
CA CYS A 47 3.73 8.06 -4.49
C CYS A 47 2.65 9.16 -4.67
N PRO A 48 2.24 9.50 -5.90
CA PRO A 48 1.19 10.48 -6.14
C PRO A 48 -0.14 10.09 -5.49
N THR A 49 -0.54 8.81 -5.58
CA THR A 49 -1.77 8.31 -4.97
C THR A 49 -1.75 8.45 -3.45
N ARG A 50 -0.62 8.07 -2.80
CA ARG A 50 -0.47 8.18 -1.34
C ARG A 50 -0.49 9.64 -0.89
N ALA A 51 0.17 10.53 -1.63
CA ALA A 51 0.15 11.96 -1.35
C ALA A 51 -1.28 12.53 -1.44
N SER A 52 -2.01 12.21 -2.51
CA SER A 52 -3.40 12.68 -2.68
C SER A 52 -4.34 12.07 -1.64
N LEU A 53 -4.20 10.78 -1.32
CA LEU A 53 -5.03 10.09 -0.32
C LEU A 53 -4.86 10.71 1.08
N LEU A 54 -3.62 11.01 1.45
CA LEU A 54 -3.31 11.49 2.80
C LEU A 54 -3.54 12.99 2.99
N THR A 55 -3.65 13.77 1.91
CA THR A 55 -3.77 15.25 2.00
C THR A 55 -5.08 15.78 1.44
N GLY A 56 -5.80 15.00 0.63
CA GLY A 56 -6.97 15.49 -0.11
C GLY A 56 -6.62 16.48 -1.24
N LEU A 57 -5.34 16.66 -1.55
CA LEU A 57 -4.85 17.56 -2.60
C LEU A 57 -4.51 16.80 -3.86
N TYR A 58 -4.45 17.48 -5.01
CA TYR A 58 -3.77 16.93 -6.17
C TYR A 58 -2.28 16.71 -5.85
N GLN A 59 -1.72 15.62 -6.35
CA GLN A 59 -0.35 15.21 -6.08
C GLN A 59 0.70 16.30 -6.38
N HIS A 60 0.48 17.14 -7.40
CA HIS A 60 1.36 18.27 -7.73
C HIS A 60 1.30 19.39 -6.68
N GLN A 61 0.13 19.63 -6.07
CA GLN A 61 -0.02 20.56 -4.97
C GLN A 61 0.66 20.03 -3.70
N ALA A 62 0.64 18.72 -3.52
CA ALA A 62 1.31 18.03 -2.42
C ALA A 62 2.84 17.92 -2.59
N GLY A 63 3.39 18.30 -3.77
CA GLY A 63 4.83 18.24 -4.05
C GLY A 63 5.31 16.92 -4.65
N ILE A 64 4.41 15.95 -4.90
CA ILE A 64 4.74 14.58 -5.39
C ILE A 64 4.00 14.29 -6.69
N GLY A 65 4.31 15.06 -7.73
CA GLY A 65 3.72 14.89 -9.06
C GLY A 65 4.18 13.63 -9.80
N ARG A 66 5.30 13.00 -9.39
CA ARG A 66 5.88 11.82 -10.04
C ARG A 66 6.32 10.75 -9.03
N MET A 67 7.58 10.77 -8.63
CA MET A 67 8.18 9.82 -7.69
C MET A 67 8.89 10.59 -6.56
N THR A 68 9.69 9.90 -5.77
CA THR A 68 10.42 10.48 -4.63
C THR A 68 11.78 11.06 -5.01
N PHE A 69 11.88 11.68 -6.18
CA PHE A 69 13.07 12.41 -6.63
C PHE A 69 12.74 13.89 -6.73
N ASP A 70 13.66 14.74 -6.29
CA ASP A 70 13.52 16.19 -6.41
C ASP A 70 13.94 16.65 -7.82
N ASP A 71 12.96 17.01 -8.65
CA ASP A 71 13.19 17.63 -9.97
C ASP A 71 13.34 19.17 -9.84
N HIS A 72 13.45 19.72 -8.63
CA HIS A 72 13.60 21.16 -8.32
C HIS A 72 12.42 22.05 -8.78
N LEU A 73 11.26 21.43 -9.01
CA LEU A 73 10.01 22.13 -9.32
C LEU A 73 9.00 21.97 -8.18
N PRO A 74 8.19 22.98 -7.86
CA PRO A 74 7.27 22.94 -6.72
C PRO A 74 6.36 21.71 -6.66
N GLY A 75 5.84 21.25 -7.81
CA GLY A 75 4.98 20.06 -7.91
C GLY A 75 5.74 18.74 -7.98
N TYR A 76 7.06 18.73 -7.97
CA TYR A 76 7.93 17.57 -8.20
C TYR A 76 9.13 17.56 -7.24
N ARG A 77 8.86 17.84 -5.98
CA ARG A 77 9.90 17.90 -4.92
C ARG A 77 10.29 16.50 -4.40
N GLY A 78 9.55 15.47 -4.81
CA GLY A 78 9.83 14.10 -4.37
C GLY A 78 9.51 13.82 -2.89
N THR A 79 9.08 14.82 -2.17
CA THR A 79 8.69 14.76 -0.76
C THR A 79 7.40 15.53 -0.52
N LEU A 80 6.65 15.12 0.50
CA LEU A 80 5.39 15.77 0.83
C LEU A 80 5.64 17.20 1.32
N SER A 81 5.02 18.16 0.64
CA SER A 81 5.13 19.57 0.98
C SER A 81 4.72 19.83 2.44
N ARG A 82 5.42 20.71 3.12
CA ARG A 82 5.05 21.15 4.48
C ARG A 82 3.72 21.92 4.53
N ASN A 83 3.30 22.50 3.40
CA ASN A 83 2.00 23.17 3.28
C ASN A 83 0.85 22.19 2.99
N ALA A 84 1.15 20.95 2.70
CA ALA A 84 0.16 19.88 2.48
C ALA A 84 -0.09 19.18 3.82
N VAL A 85 -1.13 19.59 4.53
CA VAL A 85 -1.53 18.99 5.81
C VAL A 85 -2.08 17.60 5.55
N THR A 86 -1.66 16.63 6.35
CA THR A 86 -2.16 15.25 6.25
C THR A 86 -3.43 15.04 7.06
N ILE A 87 -4.22 14.04 6.68
CA ILE A 87 -5.38 13.60 7.46
C ILE A 87 -4.95 13.17 8.89
N ALA A 88 -3.75 12.64 9.05
CA ALA A 88 -3.22 12.27 10.37
C ALA A 88 -2.97 13.50 11.24
N GLU A 89 -2.38 14.57 10.69
CA GLU A 89 -2.18 15.84 11.40
C GLU A 89 -3.52 16.42 11.86
N VAL A 90 -4.53 16.48 10.98
CA VAL A 90 -5.88 16.99 11.31
C VAL A 90 -6.57 16.15 12.38
N LEU A 91 -6.54 14.83 12.27
CA LEU A 91 -7.20 13.93 13.21
C LEU A 91 -6.48 13.91 14.57
N LYS A 92 -5.16 14.01 14.58
CA LYS A 92 -4.38 14.12 15.82
C LYS A 92 -4.77 15.37 16.63
N GLU A 93 -4.88 16.54 15.98
CA GLU A 93 -5.37 17.78 16.60
C GLU A 93 -6.82 17.63 17.10
N SER A 94 -7.61 16.78 16.43
CA SER A 94 -8.99 16.47 16.83
C SER A 94 -9.09 15.39 17.92
N GLY A 95 -7.97 14.98 18.52
CA GLY A 95 -7.93 14.07 19.65
C GLY A 95 -7.87 12.58 19.29
N TYR A 96 -7.66 12.21 18.03
CA TYR A 96 -7.46 10.81 17.64
C TYR A 96 -6.05 10.32 18.04
N ALA A 97 -5.95 9.05 18.41
CA ALA A 97 -4.68 8.33 18.35
C ALA A 97 -4.39 8.00 16.88
N THR A 98 -3.18 8.25 16.41
CA THR A 98 -2.85 8.11 14.99
C THR A 98 -1.72 7.11 14.79
N SER A 99 -1.90 6.16 13.88
CA SER A 99 -0.89 5.14 13.59
C SER A 99 -0.76 4.90 12.10
N MET A 100 0.47 4.64 11.69
CA MET A 100 0.78 4.16 10.36
C MET A 100 1.55 2.84 10.43
N VAL A 101 1.06 1.84 9.73
CA VAL A 101 1.71 0.54 9.60
C VAL A 101 1.93 0.25 8.12
N GLY A 102 3.19 0.12 7.69
CA GLY A 102 3.52 -0.25 6.32
C GLY A 102 4.28 0.80 5.51
N LYS A 103 4.08 0.78 4.21
CA LYS A 103 4.82 1.55 3.20
C LYS A 103 4.44 3.03 3.20
N TRP A 104 5.44 3.91 3.42
CA TRP A 104 5.29 5.37 3.33
C TRP A 104 5.39 5.88 1.89
N HIS A 105 6.55 5.81 1.29
CA HIS A 105 6.86 6.12 -0.11
C HIS A 105 6.46 7.54 -0.58
N ILE A 106 6.47 8.52 0.31
CA ILE A 106 6.23 9.95 0.01
C ILE A 106 7.24 10.86 0.71
N ALA A 107 8.44 10.34 0.91
CA ALA A 107 9.62 11.07 1.33
C ALA A 107 10.72 10.89 0.29
N GLU A 108 11.44 11.95 -0.01
CA GLU A 108 12.60 11.86 -0.90
C GLU A 108 13.60 10.85 -0.35
N THR A 109 14.02 9.95 -1.20
CA THR A 109 15.06 8.99 -0.85
C THR A 109 16.28 9.29 -1.72
N PRO A 110 17.40 9.74 -1.12
CA PRO A 110 18.59 10.12 -1.85
C PRO A 110 19.08 8.99 -2.77
N LEU A 111 19.35 9.32 -4.03
CA LEU A 111 19.92 8.37 -4.98
C LEU A 111 21.31 7.92 -4.53
N ARG A 112 21.57 6.62 -4.53
CA ARG A 112 22.87 6.04 -4.27
C ARG A 112 23.59 5.71 -5.55
N LYS A 113 24.91 5.70 -5.49
CA LYS A 113 25.76 5.40 -6.64
C LYS A 113 25.60 3.97 -7.14
N ASP A 114 25.35 3.01 -6.24
CA ASP A 114 25.08 1.63 -6.60
C ASP A 114 23.63 1.25 -6.28
N GLN A 115 22.84 0.98 -7.33
CA GLN A 115 21.46 0.54 -7.18
C GLN A 115 21.31 -0.84 -6.53
N ARG A 116 22.37 -1.67 -6.55
CA ARG A 116 22.36 -2.98 -5.89
C ARG A 116 22.39 -2.85 -4.37
N GLU A 117 23.00 -1.78 -3.86
CA GLU A 117 22.99 -1.48 -2.42
C GLU A 117 21.58 -1.15 -1.90
N TRP A 118 20.65 -0.74 -2.77
CA TRP A 118 19.28 -0.40 -2.42
C TRP A 118 18.42 -1.59 -2.04
N LEU A 119 18.72 -2.75 -2.59
CA LEU A 119 18.03 -3.99 -2.31
C LEU A 119 18.76 -4.82 -1.26
N ALA A 120 19.98 -4.42 -0.90
CA ALA A 120 20.77 -5.09 0.11
C ALA A 120 20.38 -4.56 1.49
N HIS A 121 19.73 -5.36 2.27
CA HIS A 121 19.34 -5.10 3.65
C HIS A 121 20.50 -4.64 4.53
N HIS A 122 21.67 -5.16 4.26
CA HIS A 122 22.90 -4.94 5.06
C HIS A 122 23.50 -3.53 4.94
N VAL A 123 22.97 -2.68 4.08
CA VAL A 123 23.45 -1.31 3.94
C VAL A 123 22.75 -0.43 4.95
N TYR A 124 23.36 -0.26 6.10
CA TYR A 124 22.87 0.63 7.15
C TYR A 124 22.92 2.08 6.72
N HIS A 125 21.80 2.72 6.89
CA HIS A 125 21.71 4.17 6.79
C HIS A 125 21.28 4.70 8.14
N GLU A 126 21.92 5.76 8.57
CA GLU A 126 21.47 6.49 9.73
C GLU A 126 20.04 7.01 9.50
N THR A 127 19.77 7.48 8.27
CA THR A 127 18.42 7.85 7.82
C THR A 127 18.22 7.49 6.36
N TYR A 128 16.97 7.13 5.99
CA TYR A 128 16.59 6.82 4.60
C TYR A 128 16.04 8.05 3.87
N SER A 129 15.73 9.11 4.60
CA SER A 129 15.27 10.41 4.14
C SER A 129 15.52 11.42 5.27
N ASP A 130 15.25 12.70 5.03
CA ASP A 130 15.16 13.68 6.12
C ASP A 130 14.04 13.28 7.08
N LEU A 131 14.35 13.21 8.37
CA LEU A 131 13.42 12.78 9.41
C LEU A 131 12.13 13.60 9.44
N CYS A 132 12.21 14.89 9.10
CA CYS A 132 11.01 15.75 9.05
C CYS A 132 9.94 15.29 8.04
N HIS A 133 10.28 14.35 7.16
CA HIS A 133 9.37 13.74 6.18
C HIS A 133 8.88 12.34 6.58
N TYR A 134 9.33 11.84 7.74
CA TYR A 134 8.86 10.55 8.26
C TYR A 134 7.42 10.64 8.76
N PRO A 135 6.67 9.53 8.78
CA PRO A 135 5.28 9.51 9.22
C PRO A 135 5.06 10.14 10.59
N VAL A 136 5.95 9.87 11.55
CA VAL A 136 5.83 10.41 12.92
C VAL A 136 5.94 11.93 12.98
N ASN A 137 6.58 12.56 12.00
CA ASN A 137 6.68 14.01 11.84
C ASN A 137 5.61 14.58 10.88
N ARG A 138 4.68 13.72 10.44
CA ARG A 138 3.55 14.05 9.57
C ARG A 138 2.22 13.57 10.16
N GLY A 139 2.10 13.69 11.48
CA GLY A 139 0.87 13.53 12.23
C GLY A 139 0.60 12.14 12.79
N PHE A 140 1.44 11.14 12.57
CA PHE A 140 1.29 9.82 13.17
C PHE A 140 2.02 9.73 14.51
N ASP A 141 1.32 9.23 15.55
CA ASP A 141 1.92 8.96 16.86
C ASP A 141 2.87 7.77 16.80
N ASN A 142 2.50 6.75 16.00
CA ASN A 142 3.27 5.52 15.80
C ASN A 142 3.49 5.25 14.32
N HIS A 143 4.66 4.69 14.00
CA HIS A 143 4.96 4.15 12.68
C HIS A 143 5.79 2.87 12.80
N TYR A 144 5.40 1.84 12.06
CA TYR A 144 6.20 0.66 11.79
C TYR A 144 6.05 0.28 10.32
N GLY A 145 7.13 0.38 9.54
CA GLY A 145 7.06 0.08 8.12
C GLY A 145 8.24 0.63 7.34
N THR A 146 8.11 0.66 6.01
CA THR A 146 9.19 1.06 5.11
C THR A 146 9.05 2.50 4.63
N ILE A 147 10.15 3.22 4.62
CA ILE A 147 10.22 4.58 4.05
C ILE A 147 10.26 4.51 2.53
N TYR A 148 11.05 3.58 1.97
CA TYR A 148 11.18 3.36 0.53
C TYR A 148 10.04 2.50 -0.05
N GLY A 149 9.89 2.57 -1.36
CA GLY A 149 8.72 2.01 -2.05
C GLY A 149 8.84 0.57 -2.53
N VAL A 150 10.06 0.07 -2.70
CA VAL A 150 10.34 -1.29 -3.19
C VAL A 150 11.26 -1.98 -2.22
N VAL A 151 10.83 -3.12 -1.69
CA VAL A 151 11.58 -3.85 -0.66
C VAL A 151 11.47 -5.35 -0.87
N ASP A 152 12.48 -6.08 -0.41
CA ASP A 152 12.37 -7.51 -0.22
C ASP A 152 11.35 -7.82 0.88
N TYR A 153 10.50 -8.86 0.71
CA TYR A 153 9.45 -9.14 1.68
C TYR A 153 9.94 -9.94 2.89
N PHE A 154 11.06 -10.61 2.75
CA PHE A 154 11.68 -11.40 3.82
C PHE A 154 12.79 -10.65 4.54
N ASP A 155 13.34 -9.62 3.87
CA ASP A 155 14.44 -8.80 4.38
C ASP A 155 14.30 -7.33 3.90
N PRO A 156 13.29 -6.60 4.40
CA PRO A 156 12.90 -5.32 3.83
C PRO A 156 13.90 -4.19 4.11
N PHE A 157 14.44 -3.62 3.05
CA PHE A 157 15.19 -2.37 3.11
C PHE A 157 14.31 -1.22 3.67
N SER A 158 14.93 -0.27 4.35
CA SER A 158 14.27 0.93 4.90
C SER A 158 13.15 0.67 5.92
N LEU A 159 13.12 -0.51 6.54
CA LEU A 159 12.22 -0.78 7.64
C LEU A 159 12.63 0.05 8.86
N VAL A 160 11.65 0.76 9.43
CA VAL A 160 11.85 1.60 10.62
C VAL A 160 10.74 1.39 11.64
N GLU A 161 11.04 1.65 12.89
CA GLU A 161 10.06 1.86 13.95
C GLU A 161 10.18 3.30 14.46
N GLY A 162 9.15 4.12 14.22
CA GLY A 162 9.22 5.55 14.40
C GLY A 162 10.25 6.17 13.44
N GLU A 163 11.36 6.65 13.98
CA GLU A 163 12.50 7.20 13.23
C GLU A 163 13.71 6.24 13.21
N VAL A 164 13.63 5.14 13.95
CA VAL A 164 14.77 4.24 14.18
C VAL A 164 14.78 3.13 13.15
N PRO A 165 15.88 2.95 12.38
CA PRO A 165 16.02 1.82 11.47
C PRO A 165 16.00 0.48 12.22
N VAL A 166 15.20 -0.46 11.71
CA VAL A 166 15.24 -1.86 12.14
C VAL A 166 16.42 -2.52 11.44
N LYS A 167 17.45 -2.87 12.21
CA LYS A 167 18.72 -3.36 11.67
C LYS A 167 18.67 -4.81 11.21
N GLU A 168 17.88 -5.62 11.89
CA GLU A 168 17.76 -7.05 11.63
C GLU A 168 16.32 -7.48 11.81
N VAL A 169 15.89 -8.41 11.01
CA VAL A 169 14.59 -9.07 11.14
C VAL A 169 14.82 -10.53 11.56
N PRO A 170 13.89 -11.14 12.32
CA PRO A 170 14.04 -12.52 12.76
C PRO A 170 13.97 -13.50 11.58
N ASP A 171 14.54 -14.69 11.77
CA ASP A 171 14.38 -15.79 10.84
C ASP A 171 12.91 -16.08 10.56
N GLY A 172 12.57 -16.28 9.29
CA GLY A 172 11.20 -16.49 8.85
C GLY A 172 10.34 -15.21 8.81
N TYR A 173 10.95 -14.04 8.91
CA TYR A 173 10.22 -12.78 8.75
C TYR A 173 9.54 -12.71 7.37
N TYR A 174 8.31 -12.23 7.37
CA TYR A 174 7.56 -11.91 6.16
C TYR A 174 6.77 -10.62 6.39
N ILE A 175 7.12 -9.57 5.67
CA ILE A 175 6.64 -8.22 5.95
C ILE A 175 5.11 -8.12 5.95
N THR A 176 4.42 -8.81 5.05
CA THR A 176 2.94 -8.76 4.97
C THR A 176 2.31 -9.28 6.26
N GLN A 177 2.87 -10.37 6.84
CA GLN A 177 2.42 -10.89 8.13
C GLN A 177 2.79 -9.94 9.27
N ALA A 178 4.03 -9.45 9.29
CA ALA A 178 4.50 -8.55 10.33
C ALA A 178 3.69 -7.25 10.41
N LEU A 179 3.31 -6.67 9.26
CA LEU A 179 2.43 -5.50 9.20
C LEU A 179 1.03 -5.83 9.72
N SER A 180 0.49 -7.00 9.38
CA SER A 180 -0.82 -7.45 9.87
C SER A 180 -0.83 -7.63 11.38
N ASP A 181 0.19 -8.31 11.92
CA ASP A 181 0.32 -8.57 13.36
C ASP A 181 0.51 -7.26 14.14
N ARG A 182 1.31 -6.33 13.59
CA ARG A 182 1.48 -5.00 14.17
C ARG A 182 0.17 -4.23 14.20
N ALA A 183 -0.56 -4.19 13.10
CA ALA A 183 -1.85 -3.50 13.04
C ALA A 183 -2.88 -4.11 14.02
N VAL A 184 -2.96 -5.43 14.08
CA VAL A 184 -3.86 -6.12 15.04
C VAL A 184 -3.48 -5.82 16.49
N LYS A 185 -2.17 -5.80 16.81
CA LYS A 185 -1.68 -5.44 18.15
C LYS A 185 -2.11 -4.02 18.50
N GLU A 186 -1.87 -3.05 17.65
CA GLU A 186 -2.19 -1.64 17.91
C GLU A 186 -3.70 -1.40 18.01
N VAL A 187 -4.52 -2.01 17.14
CA VAL A 187 -5.98 -1.92 17.24
C VAL A 187 -6.49 -2.50 18.56
N LYS A 188 -5.91 -3.60 19.05
CA LYS A 188 -6.26 -4.16 20.37
C LYS A 188 -5.84 -3.25 21.53
N GLU A 189 -4.77 -2.50 21.37
CA GLU A 189 -4.33 -1.51 22.36
C GLU A 189 -5.26 -0.30 22.36
N TYR A 190 -5.57 0.27 21.21
CA TYR A 190 -6.53 1.38 21.08
C TYR A 190 -7.95 1.02 21.55
N ALA A 191 -8.36 -0.24 21.39
CA ALA A 191 -9.67 -0.69 21.85
C ALA A 191 -9.83 -0.71 23.38
N LYS A 192 -8.76 -0.52 24.16
CA LYS A 192 -8.80 -0.41 25.63
C LYS A 192 -9.06 1.01 26.10
N ASP A 193 -8.99 1.99 25.22
CA ASP A 193 -9.19 3.40 25.50
C ASP A 193 -10.46 3.90 24.79
N ASP A 194 -11.14 4.88 25.37
CA ASP A 194 -12.27 5.57 24.75
C ASP A 194 -11.84 6.56 23.64
N LYS A 195 -10.55 6.82 23.52
CA LYS A 195 -10.00 7.70 22.51
C LYS A 195 -10.17 7.08 21.12
N PRO A 196 -10.78 7.79 20.15
CA PRO A 196 -10.87 7.28 18.79
C PRO A 196 -9.48 7.16 18.15
N PHE A 197 -9.34 6.22 17.21
CA PHE A 197 -8.08 6.08 16.47
C PHE A 197 -8.26 6.25 14.96
N PHE A 198 -7.18 6.69 14.33
CA PHE A 198 -6.96 6.63 12.89
C PHE A 198 -5.75 5.75 12.61
N MET A 199 -5.93 4.71 11.82
CA MET A 199 -4.84 3.85 11.36
C MET A 199 -4.77 3.82 9.84
N TYR A 200 -3.58 4.08 9.30
CA TYR A 200 -3.25 3.87 7.89
C TYR A 200 -2.39 2.60 7.76
N LEU A 201 -3.02 1.50 7.33
CA LEU A 201 -2.37 0.22 7.07
C LEU A 201 -2.05 0.12 5.58
N ALA A 202 -0.81 0.33 5.22
CA ALA A 202 -0.34 0.43 3.85
C ALA A 202 0.58 -0.75 3.52
N TYR A 203 0.01 -1.81 2.94
CA TYR A 203 0.79 -2.98 2.56
C TYR A 203 1.76 -2.68 1.41
N THR A 204 2.87 -3.40 1.37
CA THR A 204 3.76 -3.49 0.21
C THR A 204 3.22 -4.45 -0.83
N ALA A 205 2.48 -5.47 -0.41
CA ALA A 205 1.85 -6.46 -1.27
C ALA A 205 0.67 -5.88 -2.08
N PRO A 206 0.45 -6.38 -3.31
CA PRO A 206 1.26 -7.38 -4.05
C PRO A 206 2.32 -6.78 -5.00
N HIS A 207 2.86 -5.59 -4.72
CA HIS A 207 3.90 -4.94 -5.54
C HIS A 207 5.13 -5.85 -5.74
N TRP A 208 5.83 -5.66 -6.84
CA TRP A 208 7.13 -6.30 -7.09
C TRP A 208 8.17 -5.96 -5.97
N PRO A 209 9.05 -6.93 -5.60
CA PRO A 209 9.18 -8.31 -6.06
C PRO A 209 7.99 -9.18 -5.65
N LEU A 210 7.63 -10.13 -6.52
CA LEU A 210 6.46 -10.99 -6.31
C LEU A 210 6.78 -12.12 -5.33
N HIS A 211 7.09 -11.75 -4.11
CA HIS A 211 7.40 -12.68 -3.02
C HIS A 211 6.11 -13.17 -2.35
N ALA A 212 6.05 -14.47 -2.10
CA ALA A 212 4.94 -15.10 -1.38
C ALA A 212 5.46 -16.27 -0.55
N LEU A 213 4.72 -16.63 0.48
CA LEU A 213 5.02 -17.81 1.28
C LEU A 213 4.77 -19.09 0.46
N PRO A 214 5.57 -20.16 0.67
CA PRO A 214 5.41 -21.42 -0.08
C PRO A 214 3.99 -21.99 -0.02
N GLU A 215 3.34 -21.90 1.13
CA GLU A 215 1.98 -22.36 1.35
C GLU A 215 0.94 -21.55 0.55
N ASP A 216 1.19 -20.28 0.30
CA ASP A 216 0.32 -19.43 -0.51
C ASP A 216 0.51 -19.70 -2.00
N ILE A 217 1.75 -19.96 -2.44
CA ILE A 217 2.04 -20.42 -3.80
C ILE A 217 1.34 -21.75 -4.08
N GLU A 218 1.43 -22.70 -3.15
CA GLU A 218 0.84 -24.05 -3.29
C GLU A 218 -0.69 -24.00 -3.47
N LYS A 219 -1.39 -23.06 -2.80
CA LYS A 219 -2.84 -22.87 -2.94
C LYS A 219 -3.28 -22.61 -4.38
N TYR A 220 -2.45 -21.94 -5.17
CA TYR A 220 -2.82 -21.47 -6.50
C TYR A 220 -2.04 -22.10 -7.64
N LYS A 221 -1.12 -23.04 -7.37
CA LYS A 221 -0.22 -23.62 -8.37
C LYS A 221 -0.92 -24.22 -9.59
N ASP A 222 -2.14 -24.72 -9.41
CA ASP A 222 -2.92 -25.35 -10.47
C ASP A 222 -3.97 -24.42 -11.09
N THR A 223 -4.33 -23.34 -10.38
CA THR A 223 -5.40 -22.41 -10.77
C THR A 223 -5.11 -21.76 -12.11
N TYR A 224 -3.86 -21.37 -12.34
CA TYR A 224 -3.47 -20.60 -13.51
C TYR A 224 -2.98 -21.44 -14.70
N LYS A 225 -2.92 -22.77 -14.55
CA LYS A 225 -2.55 -23.70 -15.65
C LYS A 225 -3.51 -23.67 -16.83
N VAL A 226 -4.72 -23.18 -16.63
CA VAL A 226 -5.73 -23.02 -17.68
C VAL A 226 -5.42 -21.85 -18.64
N GLY A 227 -4.41 -21.04 -18.31
CA GLY A 227 -3.95 -19.90 -19.12
C GLY A 227 -4.72 -18.60 -18.89
N TRP A 228 -4.14 -17.52 -19.37
CA TRP A 228 -4.60 -16.15 -19.16
C TRP A 228 -6.03 -15.89 -19.67
N GLU A 229 -6.36 -16.38 -20.87
CA GLU A 229 -7.68 -16.16 -21.47
C GLU A 229 -8.81 -16.79 -20.65
N ALA A 230 -8.60 -18.01 -20.16
CA ALA A 230 -9.60 -18.69 -19.35
C ALA A 230 -9.89 -17.92 -18.05
N ILE A 231 -8.86 -17.46 -17.37
CA ILE A 231 -8.98 -16.65 -16.14
C ILE A 231 -9.67 -15.30 -16.44
N ARG A 232 -9.21 -14.59 -17.47
CA ARG A 232 -9.75 -13.30 -17.88
C ARG A 232 -11.25 -13.38 -18.21
N ASN A 233 -11.62 -14.34 -19.02
CA ASN A 233 -13.02 -14.57 -19.39
C ASN A 233 -13.87 -14.95 -18.18
N ALA A 234 -13.38 -15.84 -17.32
CA ALA A 234 -14.08 -16.23 -16.10
C ALA A 234 -14.29 -15.05 -15.13
N ARG A 235 -13.30 -14.17 -14.96
CA ARG A 235 -13.46 -12.92 -14.18
C ARG A 235 -14.50 -12.01 -14.78
N TYR A 236 -14.46 -11.82 -16.10
CA TYR A 236 -15.42 -10.96 -16.79
C TYR A 236 -16.87 -11.48 -16.64
N GLU A 237 -17.10 -12.77 -16.82
CA GLU A 237 -18.43 -13.35 -16.63
C GLU A 237 -18.92 -13.19 -15.18
N ARG A 238 -18.05 -13.40 -14.19
CA ARG A 238 -18.39 -13.13 -12.78
C ARG A 238 -18.71 -11.66 -12.52
N GLN A 239 -17.98 -10.72 -13.13
CA GLN A 239 -18.23 -9.29 -13.00
C GLN A 239 -19.61 -8.90 -13.56
N LYS A 240 -20.03 -9.50 -14.68
CA LYS A 240 -21.40 -9.33 -15.21
C LYS A 240 -22.43 -9.86 -14.24
N GLN A 241 -22.25 -11.06 -13.69
CA GLN A 241 -23.14 -11.65 -12.69
C GLN A 241 -23.23 -10.83 -11.41
N LEU A 242 -22.15 -10.16 -11.01
CA LEU A 242 -22.09 -9.27 -9.86
C LEU A 242 -22.69 -7.88 -10.13
N GLY A 243 -23.13 -7.61 -11.35
CA GLY A 243 -23.70 -6.33 -11.76
C GLY A 243 -22.69 -5.18 -11.80
N ILE A 244 -21.39 -5.49 -11.92
CA ILE A 244 -20.34 -4.48 -12.04
C ILE A 244 -20.44 -3.77 -13.39
N PHE A 245 -20.84 -4.51 -14.43
CA PHE A 245 -21.10 -4.02 -15.79
C PHE A 245 -22.54 -4.39 -16.24
N PRO A 246 -23.56 -3.72 -15.73
CA PRO A 246 -24.95 -4.19 -15.86
C PRO A 246 -25.55 -4.13 -17.27
N ASN A 247 -24.99 -3.34 -18.19
CA ASN A 247 -25.65 -3.06 -19.48
C ASN A 247 -24.70 -3.07 -20.68
N MET A 248 -23.62 -3.87 -20.61
CA MET A 248 -22.60 -3.76 -21.63
C MET A 248 -22.33 -5.11 -22.30
N ASP A 249 -22.69 -5.19 -23.56
CA ASP A 249 -22.34 -6.29 -24.43
C ASP A 249 -20.87 -6.14 -24.86
N ASN A 250 -20.03 -7.03 -24.36
CA ASN A 250 -18.67 -7.24 -24.83
C ASN A 250 -17.67 -6.10 -24.57
N PHE A 251 -17.09 -6.08 -23.37
CA PHE A 251 -16.10 -5.06 -22.93
C PHE A 251 -14.64 -5.53 -22.94
N LEU A 252 -14.38 -6.81 -23.24
CA LEU A 252 -13.01 -7.28 -23.32
C LEU A 252 -12.35 -6.72 -24.57
N SER A 253 -11.37 -5.83 -24.39
CA SER A 253 -10.49 -5.43 -25.47
C SER A 253 -9.68 -6.61 -26.01
N ASP A 254 -9.25 -6.54 -27.25
CA ASP A 254 -8.30 -7.49 -27.80
C ASP A 254 -7.00 -7.47 -26.97
N ARG A 255 -6.40 -8.65 -26.78
CA ARG A 255 -5.10 -8.72 -26.12
C ARG A 255 -4.03 -8.09 -27.00
N GLN A 256 -3.18 -7.26 -26.38
CA GLN A 256 -2.01 -6.68 -27.05
C GLN A 256 -0.92 -7.74 -27.31
N PHE A 257 -0.87 -8.78 -26.49
CA PHE A 257 0.09 -9.87 -26.60
C PHE A 257 -0.64 -11.20 -26.74
N LYS A 258 -0.22 -12.00 -27.70
CA LYS A 258 -0.63 -13.41 -27.85
C LYS A 258 0.33 -14.26 -27.02
N ASP A 259 -0.20 -15.36 -26.47
CA ASP A 259 0.62 -16.36 -25.76
C ASP A 259 1.65 -16.98 -26.68
#